data_c5834bf2d1480b3855537845bd93c93a
#
_entry.id   c5834bf2d1480b3855537845bd93c93a
#
_cell.length_a   1.000
_cell.length_b   1.000
_cell.length_c   1.000
_cell.angle_alpha   90.00
_cell.angle_beta   90.00
_cell.angle_gamma   90.00
#
_symmetry.space_group_name_H-M   'P 1'
#
loop_
_entity.id
_entity.type
_entity.pdbx_description
1 polymer ?
#
loop_
_entity_poly.entity_id
_entity_poly.type
_entity_poly.pdbx_seq_one_letter_code
_entity_poly.pdbx_strand_id
1 'polypeptide(L)'
;DLIHEVGFPKGVFNLVNGDGRGVGTYLTKHPDIDLVSFTGSTRAGREILRNAADGLKKVSLELGGKGGNIIFSDADKDAVERGVRSVMLNSGQSCDAPTRMIVQREIYDEAVKKAAEVISSIAISAPSEQGDHIGPVVNQKQYDYIQGLIQKGVDEGASLIVGGTGRPNCLLYTSDAADEF
;
A
#
# COMPACT_ATOMS: atom_id res chain seq x y z
N ASP A 1 20.72 -16.33 12.22
CA ASP A 1 20.84 -17.54 13.04
C ASP A 1 20.06 -18.71 12.45
N LEU A 2 18.76 -18.64 12.18
CA LEU A 2 17.95 -19.73 11.63
C LEU A 2 18.53 -20.33 10.34
N ILE A 3 19.08 -19.51 9.44
CA ILE A 3 19.69 -19.97 8.19
C ILE A 3 20.91 -20.87 8.45
N HIS A 4 21.70 -20.58 9.46
CA HIS A 4 22.80 -21.43 9.89
C HIS A 4 22.32 -22.72 10.57
N GLU A 5 21.29 -22.60 11.42
CA GLU A 5 20.72 -23.74 12.15
C GLU A 5 20.13 -24.81 11.21
N VAL A 6 19.50 -24.36 10.10
CA VAL A 6 18.95 -25.29 9.08
C VAL A 6 19.98 -25.75 8.05
N GLY A 7 21.26 -25.39 8.20
CA GLY A 7 22.35 -25.91 7.40
C GLY A 7 22.50 -25.31 5.99
N PHE A 8 22.05 -24.09 5.74
CA PHE A 8 22.32 -23.42 4.49
C PHE A 8 23.82 -23.23 4.24
N PRO A 9 24.34 -23.54 3.06
CA PRO A 9 25.73 -23.28 2.72
C PRO A 9 26.07 -21.78 2.84
N LYS A 10 27.26 -21.48 3.31
CA LYS A 10 27.74 -20.10 3.42
C LYS A 10 27.72 -19.40 2.07
N GLY A 11 27.23 -18.15 2.04
CA GLY A 11 27.16 -17.34 0.84
C GLY A 11 25.90 -17.51 -0.01
N VAL A 12 25.04 -18.50 0.28
CA VAL A 12 23.74 -18.64 -0.41
C VAL A 12 22.76 -17.55 -0.06
N PHE A 13 22.79 -17.08 1.21
CA PHE A 13 21.99 -15.95 1.66
C PHE A 13 22.90 -14.89 2.28
N ASN A 14 22.79 -13.66 1.77
CA ASN A 14 23.57 -12.52 2.25
C ASN A 14 22.62 -11.34 2.49
N LEU A 15 22.59 -10.83 3.72
CA LEU A 15 21.82 -9.66 4.10
C LEU A 15 22.75 -8.44 4.18
N VAL A 16 22.45 -7.40 3.41
CA VAL A 16 23.14 -6.11 3.45
C VAL A 16 22.14 -5.03 3.81
N ASN A 17 22.38 -4.33 4.92
CA ASN A 17 21.56 -3.20 5.34
C ASN A 17 22.04 -1.91 4.68
N GLY A 18 21.09 -1.04 4.32
CA GLY A 18 21.38 0.27 3.76
C GLY A 18 20.14 0.90 3.13
N ASP A 19 20.29 2.13 2.68
CA ASP A 19 19.21 2.84 2.02
C ASP A 19 19.08 2.48 0.52
N GLY A 20 17.93 2.84 -0.07
CA GLY A 20 17.66 2.57 -1.48
C GLY A 20 18.57 3.37 -2.43
N ARG A 21 19.02 4.57 -2.04
CA ARG A 21 19.87 5.44 -2.87
C ARG A 21 21.32 5.02 -2.85
N GLY A 22 21.80 4.55 -1.71
CA GLY A 22 23.13 4.00 -1.54
C GLY A 22 23.19 2.54 -1.98
N VAL A 23 22.97 1.63 -1.02
CA VAL A 23 23.12 0.18 -1.21
C VAL A 23 22.21 -0.35 -2.34
N GLY A 24 20.94 0.06 -2.37
CA GLY A 24 19.99 -0.40 -3.40
C GLY A 24 20.43 -0.02 -4.81
N THR A 25 20.85 1.24 -5.02
CA THR A 25 21.37 1.69 -6.32
C THR A 25 22.65 0.95 -6.72
N TYR A 26 23.54 0.71 -5.75
CA TYR A 26 24.80 0.01 -6.01
C TYR A 26 24.55 -1.45 -6.42
N LEU A 27 23.70 -2.17 -5.70
CA LEU A 27 23.33 -3.54 -6.03
C LEU A 27 22.67 -3.65 -7.41
N THR A 28 21.76 -2.73 -7.74
CA THR A 28 21.03 -2.78 -9.02
C THR A 28 21.95 -2.52 -10.22
N LYS A 29 23.09 -1.84 -10.03
CA LYS A 29 24.12 -1.59 -11.05
C LYS A 29 25.24 -2.62 -11.09
N HIS A 30 25.41 -3.42 -10.01
CA HIS A 30 26.59 -4.27 -9.86
C HIS A 30 26.68 -5.31 -10.98
N PRO A 31 27.84 -5.47 -11.66
CA PRO A 31 27.96 -6.36 -12.82
C PRO A 31 27.70 -7.84 -12.49
N ASP A 32 28.01 -8.29 -11.29
CA ASP A 32 27.88 -9.68 -10.85
C ASP A 32 26.48 -10.03 -10.33
N ILE A 33 25.49 -9.14 -10.49
CA ILE A 33 24.09 -9.41 -10.17
C ILE A 33 23.31 -9.63 -11.45
N ASP A 34 22.75 -10.82 -11.63
CA ASP A 34 22.03 -11.24 -12.82
C ASP A 34 20.55 -10.90 -12.81
N LEU A 35 19.93 -10.83 -11.61
CA LEU A 35 18.52 -10.59 -11.44
C LEU A 35 18.25 -9.65 -10.26
N VAL A 36 17.35 -8.69 -10.47
CA VAL A 36 16.82 -7.83 -9.41
C VAL A 36 15.33 -8.12 -9.24
N SER A 37 14.92 -8.52 -8.03
CA SER A 37 13.53 -8.60 -7.63
C SER A 37 13.24 -7.47 -6.64
N PHE A 38 12.21 -6.67 -6.92
CA PHE A 38 11.92 -5.47 -6.14
C PHE A 38 10.42 -5.28 -5.95
N THR A 39 10.04 -4.97 -4.72
CA THR A 39 8.69 -4.52 -4.36
C THR A 39 8.76 -3.10 -3.81
N GLY A 40 7.97 -2.18 -4.35
CA GLY A 40 7.97 -0.79 -3.87
C GLY A 40 7.34 0.21 -4.83
N SER A 41 7.81 1.45 -4.82
CA SER A 41 7.21 2.51 -5.62
C SER A 41 7.54 2.41 -7.11
N THR A 42 6.61 2.86 -7.97
CA THR A 42 6.81 2.96 -9.42
C THR A 42 8.05 3.82 -9.77
N ARG A 43 8.33 4.86 -8.98
CA ARG A 43 9.52 5.70 -9.17
C ARG A 43 10.81 4.90 -9.01
N ALA A 44 10.91 4.14 -7.93
CA ALA A 44 12.08 3.28 -7.68
C ALA A 44 12.19 2.15 -8.71
N GLY A 45 11.08 1.52 -9.10
CA GLY A 45 11.06 0.50 -10.15
C GLY A 45 11.59 1.00 -11.50
N ARG A 46 11.22 2.22 -11.88
CA ARG A 46 11.77 2.87 -13.10
C ARG A 46 13.28 3.12 -13.00
N GLU A 47 13.78 3.50 -11.83
CA GLU A 47 15.20 3.68 -11.60
C GLU A 47 15.96 2.36 -11.68
N ILE A 48 15.41 1.31 -11.07
CA ILE A 48 15.97 -0.05 -11.15
C ILE A 48 16.06 -0.55 -12.59
N LEU A 49 15.01 -0.36 -13.39
CA LEU A 49 15.04 -0.74 -14.82
C LEU A 49 16.17 -0.02 -15.59
N ARG A 50 16.35 1.29 -15.33
CA ARG A 50 17.46 2.03 -15.95
C ARG A 50 18.82 1.50 -15.51
N ASN A 51 18.99 1.24 -14.23
CA ASN A 51 20.27 0.72 -13.69
C ASN A 51 20.58 -0.70 -14.20
N ALA A 52 19.57 -1.50 -14.45
CA ALA A 52 19.71 -2.88 -14.91
C ALA A 52 19.99 -3.01 -16.42
N ALA A 53 19.67 -1.96 -17.19
CA ALA A 53 19.69 -2.01 -18.65
C ALA A 53 21.10 -2.27 -19.23
N ASP A 54 22.11 -1.60 -18.73
CA ASP A 54 23.50 -1.73 -19.24
C ASP A 54 24.05 -3.15 -19.08
N GLY A 55 23.64 -3.84 -18.00
CA GLY A 55 24.04 -5.23 -17.74
C GLY A 55 23.07 -6.28 -18.27
N LEU A 56 22.01 -5.89 -18.98
CA LEU A 56 20.93 -6.76 -19.46
C LEU A 56 20.35 -7.67 -18.35
N LYS A 57 20.31 -7.15 -17.13
CA LYS A 57 19.81 -7.89 -15.96
C LYS A 57 18.33 -8.19 -16.08
N LYS A 58 17.92 -9.34 -15.59
CA LYS A 58 16.50 -9.64 -15.37
C LYS A 58 15.95 -8.76 -14.24
N VAL A 59 14.77 -8.21 -14.42
CA VAL A 59 14.09 -7.41 -13.40
C VAL A 59 12.67 -7.91 -13.19
N SER A 60 12.33 -8.23 -11.95
CA SER A 60 10.97 -8.52 -11.51
C SER A 60 10.50 -7.39 -10.61
N LEU A 61 9.40 -6.74 -10.97
CA LEU A 61 8.89 -5.56 -10.27
C LEU A 61 7.46 -5.81 -9.78
N GLU A 62 7.28 -5.67 -8.48
CA GLU A 62 5.97 -5.58 -7.83
C GLU A 62 5.77 -4.14 -7.35
N LEU A 63 4.86 -3.42 -7.99
CA LEU A 63 4.70 -1.98 -7.81
C LEU A 63 3.29 -1.63 -7.33
N GLY A 64 3.11 -0.38 -6.91
CA GLY A 64 1.81 0.12 -6.49
C GLY A 64 0.80 0.20 -7.63
N GLY A 65 -0.47 0.13 -7.27
CA GLY A 65 -1.58 0.20 -8.21
C GLY A 65 -2.80 0.91 -7.64
N LYS A 66 -3.81 1.06 -8.48
CA LYS A 66 -5.15 1.51 -8.15
C LYS A 66 -6.16 0.54 -8.79
N GLY A 67 -6.24 -0.67 -8.21
CA GLY A 67 -7.15 -1.72 -8.67
C GLY A 67 -8.60 -1.27 -8.70
N GLY A 68 -9.35 -1.72 -9.70
CA GLY A 68 -10.79 -1.51 -9.78
C GLY A 68 -11.53 -2.68 -9.13
N ASN A 69 -12.51 -2.38 -8.26
CA ASN A 69 -13.51 -3.30 -7.80
C ASN A 69 -14.79 -3.03 -8.58
N ILE A 70 -15.19 -3.95 -9.47
CA ILE A 70 -16.32 -3.75 -10.37
C ILE A 70 -17.52 -4.54 -9.82
N ILE A 71 -18.63 -3.85 -9.59
CA ILE A 71 -19.86 -4.43 -9.03
C ILE A 71 -21.02 -4.22 -9.98
N PHE A 72 -21.58 -5.32 -10.46
CA PHE A 72 -22.77 -5.36 -11.29
C PHE A 72 -24.04 -5.57 -10.44
N SER A 73 -25.21 -5.30 -11.03
CA SER A 73 -26.49 -5.41 -10.33
C SER A 73 -26.87 -6.82 -9.90
N ASP A 74 -26.27 -7.85 -10.51
CA ASP A 74 -26.45 -9.25 -10.18
C ASP A 74 -25.37 -9.81 -9.23
N ALA A 75 -24.47 -8.94 -8.72
CA ALA A 75 -23.51 -9.32 -7.70
C ALA A 75 -24.22 -9.76 -6.41
N ASP A 76 -23.57 -10.63 -5.64
CA ASP A 76 -24.14 -11.00 -4.34
C ASP A 76 -24.25 -9.80 -3.39
N LYS A 77 -25.19 -9.91 -2.43
CA LYS A 77 -25.53 -8.83 -1.49
C LYS A 77 -24.38 -8.29 -0.64
N ASP A 78 -23.32 -9.09 -0.47
CA ASP A 78 -22.17 -8.75 0.38
C ASP A 78 -21.00 -8.19 -0.43
N ALA A 79 -21.13 -8.07 -1.77
CA ALA A 79 -20.06 -7.64 -2.67
C ALA A 79 -19.51 -6.24 -2.30
N VAL A 80 -20.38 -5.28 -1.98
CA VAL A 80 -19.98 -3.93 -1.56
C VAL A 80 -19.24 -3.98 -0.22
N GLU A 81 -19.75 -4.70 0.76
CA GLU A 81 -19.11 -4.83 2.08
C GLU A 81 -17.73 -5.45 1.97
N ARG A 82 -17.60 -6.57 1.25
CA ARG A 82 -16.29 -7.20 1.02
C ARG A 82 -15.32 -6.25 0.33
N GLY A 83 -15.78 -5.51 -0.68
CA GLY A 83 -14.96 -4.53 -1.38
C GLY A 83 -14.45 -3.43 -0.45
N VAL A 84 -15.31 -2.88 0.40
CA VAL A 84 -14.92 -1.86 1.39
C VAL A 84 -13.94 -2.42 2.41
N ARG A 85 -14.23 -3.58 3.00
CA ARG A 85 -13.32 -4.21 3.97
C ARG A 85 -11.96 -4.53 3.35
N SER A 86 -11.95 -5.01 2.10
CA SER A 86 -10.71 -5.32 1.37
C SER A 86 -9.84 -4.08 1.17
N VAL A 87 -10.41 -2.93 0.81
CA VAL A 87 -9.62 -1.70 0.64
C VAL A 87 -9.11 -1.14 1.96
N MET A 88 -9.79 -1.42 3.07
CA MET A 88 -9.42 -0.93 4.40
C MET A 88 -8.35 -1.78 5.09
N LEU A 89 -8.09 -3.00 4.60
CA LEU A 89 -6.98 -3.82 5.10
C LEU A 89 -5.68 -3.02 5.08
N ASN A 90 -4.90 -3.14 6.17
CA ASN A 90 -3.65 -2.42 6.34
C ASN A 90 -3.78 -0.90 6.06
N SER A 91 -4.96 -0.31 6.38
CA SER A 91 -5.28 1.09 6.14
C SER A 91 -5.14 1.51 4.66
N GLY A 92 -5.40 0.58 3.73
CA GLY A 92 -5.27 0.79 2.29
C GLY A 92 -3.84 0.82 1.75
N GLN A 93 -2.86 0.47 2.57
CA GLN A 93 -1.44 0.53 2.24
C GLN A 93 -0.96 -0.79 1.60
N SER A 94 -1.68 -1.29 0.60
CA SER A 94 -1.35 -2.52 -0.13
C SER A 94 -1.35 -2.28 -1.64
N CYS A 95 -0.46 -2.95 -2.35
CA CYS A 95 -0.31 -2.81 -3.80
C CYS A 95 -1.56 -3.27 -4.57
N ASP A 96 -2.30 -4.23 -4.02
CA ASP A 96 -3.53 -4.83 -4.56
C ASP A 96 -4.81 -4.21 -3.99
N ALA A 97 -4.73 -3.21 -3.12
CA ALA A 97 -5.91 -2.58 -2.54
C ALA A 97 -6.88 -2.08 -3.63
N PRO A 98 -8.14 -2.56 -3.67
CA PRO A 98 -9.11 -2.22 -4.72
C PRO A 98 -9.75 -0.85 -4.45
N THR A 99 -8.94 0.20 -4.53
CA THR A 99 -9.26 1.57 -4.09
C THR A 99 -10.25 2.33 -4.97
N ARG A 100 -10.71 1.74 -6.07
CA ARG A 100 -11.74 2.31 -6.94
C ARG A 100 -12.89 1.32 -7.06
N MET A 101 -14.02 1.64 -6.44
CA MET A 101 -15.24 0.85 -6.59
C MET A 101 -16.06 1.41 -7.77
N ILE A 102 -16.22 0.61 -8.83
CA ILE A 102 -16.96 0.96 -10.04
C ILE A 102 -18.27 0.18 -9.99
N VAL A 103 -19.36 0.89 -9.78
CA VAL A 103 -20.67 0.30 -9.54
C VAL A 103 -21.61 0.57 -10.68
N GLN A 104 -22.37 -0.45 -11.10
CA GLN A 104 -23.41 -0.30 -12.09
C GLN A 104 -24.47 0.71 -11.60
N ARG A 105 -24.96 1.57 -12.51
CA ARG A 105 -25.76 2.75 -12.15
C ARG A 105 -27.03 2.42 -11.37
N GLU A 106 -27.69 1.33 -11.72
CA GLU A 106 -28.96 0.93 -11.13
C GLU A 106 -28.89 0.66 -9.61
N ILE A 107 -27.70 0.26 -9.12
CA ILE A 107 -27.47 -0.05 -7.70
C ILE A 107 -26.53 0.96 -7.03
N TYR A 108 -26.16 2.04 -7.73
CA TYR A 108 -25.14 2.99 -7.26
C TYR A 108 -25.48 3.60 -5.90
N ASP A 109 -26.68 4.14 -5.75
CA ASP A 109 -27.08 4.84 -4.50
C ASP A 109 -27.14 3.89 -3.30
N GLU A 110 -27.61 2.66 -3.52
CA GLU A 110 -27.60 1.61 -2.49
C GLU A 110 -26.18 1.21 -2.12
N ALA A 111 -25.30 1.06 -3.09
CA ALA A 111 -23.90 0.73 -2.87
C ALA A 111 -23.17 1.83 -2.09
N VAL A 112 -23.40 3.10 -2.40
CA VAL A 112 -22.84 4.24 -1.66
C VAL A 112 -23.29 4.22 -0.20
N LYS A 113 -24.59 4.01 0.04
CA LYS A 113 -25.14 3.91 1.40
C LYS A 113 -24.52 2.75 2.18
N LYS A 114 -24.49 1.55 1.57
CA LYS A 114 -23.87 0.36 2.20
C LYS A 114 -22.38 0.58 2.47
N ALA A 115 -21.65 1.18 1.54
CA ALA A 115 -20.22 1.50 1.74
C ALA A 115 -20.00 2.43 2.93
N ALA A 116 -20.84 3.48 3.06
CA ALA A 116 -20.79 4.42 4.18
C ALA A 116 -21.06 3.74 5.53
N GLU A 117 -22.07 2.85 5.58
CA GLU A 117 -22.38 2.06 6.78
C GLU A 117 -21.21 1.17 7.19
N VAL A 118 -20.61 0.45 6.24
CA VAL A 118 -19.48 -0.44 6.52
C VAL A 118 -18.26 0.34 7.00
N ILE A 119 -17.89 1.43 6.33
CA ILE A 119 -16.76 2.27 6.73
C ILE A 119 -16.97 2.80 8.16
N SER A 120 -18.18 3.25 8.49
CA SER A 120 -18.51 3.78 9.82
C SER A 120 -18.44 2.71 10.93
N SER A 121 -18.49 1.43 10.57
CA SER A 121 -18.35 0.31 11.50
C SER A 121 -16.92 -0.13 11.77
N ILE A 122 -15.95 0.33 10.96
CA ILE A 122 -14.55 -0.06 11.08
C ILE A 122 -13.90 0.72 12.22
N ALA A 123 -13.40 0.00 13.21
CA ALA A 123 -12.66 0.60 14.31
C ALA A 123 -11.26 1.02 13.86
N ILE A 124 -10.74 2.09 14.49
CA ILE A 124 -9.35 2.56 14.31
C ILE A 124 -8.70 2.50 15.68
N SER A 125 -7.56 1.83 15.79
CA SER A 125 -6.87 1.70 17.08
C SER A 125 -5.36 1.58 16.94
N ALA A 126 -4.66 1.63 18.09
CA ALA A 126 -3.21 1.51 18.13
C ALA A 126 -2.75 0.09 17.75
N PRO A 127 -1.61 -0.07 17.08
CA PRO A 127 -1.10 -1.38 16.68
C PRO A 127 -0.85 -2.34 17.85
N SER A 128 -0.65 -1.80 19.06
CA SER A 128 -0.47 -2.57 20.29
C SER A 128 -1.77 -3.11 20.89
N GLU A 129 -2.91 -2.63 20.42
CA GLU A 129 -4.21 -3.10 20.91
C GLU A 129 -4.63 -4.36 20.13
N GLN A 130 -5.32 -5.25 20.83
CA GLN A 130 -5.91 -6.44 20.22
C GLN A 130 -7.32 -6.14 19.73
N GLY A 131 -7.72 -6.70 18.60
CA GLY A 131 -9.08 -6.58 18.08
C GLY A 131 -9.12 -6.44 16.57
N ASP A 132 -10.34 -6.37 16.04
CA ASP A 132 -10.62 -6.12 14.62
C ASP A 132 -10.67 -4.61 14.37
N HIS A 133 -9.51 -4.03 14.04
CA HIS A 133 -9.38 -2.61 13.75
C HIS A 133 -8.29 -2.37 12.68
N ILE A 134 -8.33 -1.19 12.07
CA ILE A 134 -7.26 -0.73 11.20
C ILE A 134 -6.25 0.11 12.01
N GLY A 135 -5.00 0.04 11.61
CA GLY A 135 -3.89 0.74 12.25
C GLY A 135 -3.54 2.09 11.61
N PRO A 136 -2.37 2.65 11.93
CA PRO A 136 -1.92 3.95 11.43
C PRO A 136 -1.40 3.90 9.99
N VAL A 137 -1.30 5.06 9.39
CA VAL A 137 -0.49 5.28 8.19
C VAL A 137 0.99 5.22 8.56
N VAL A 138 1.82 4.72 7.65
CA VAL A 138 3.23 4.36 7.89
C VAL A 138 4.10 5.48 8.46
N ASN A 139 3.88 6.74 8.08
CA ASN A 139 4.61 7.89 8.61
C ASN A 139 3.91 9.22 8.33
N GLN A 140 4.41 10.32 8.93
CA GLN A 140 3.86 11.66 8.79
C GLN A 140 3.84 12.14 7.33
N LYS A 141 4.90 11.90 6.57
CA LYS A 141 4.97 12.33 5.16
C LYS A 141 3.87 11.69 4.31
N GLN A 142 3.58 10.40 4.54
CA GLN A 142 2.50 9.71 3.84
C GLN A 142 1.14 10.23 4.30
N TYR A 143 0.98 10.50 5.60
CA TYR A 143 -0.23 11.12 6.13
C TYR A 143 -0.52 12.47 5.46
N ASP A 144 0.44 13.38 5.45
CA ASP A 144 0.27 14.71 4.86
C ASP A 144 -0.05 14.63 3.36
N TYR A 145 0.59 13.70 2.66
CA TYR A 145 0.31 13.44 1.25
C TYR A 145 -1.12 12.96 1.02
N ILE A 146 -1.62 12.03 1.85
CA ILE A 146 -3.01 11.54 1.78
C ILE A 146 -4.00 12.68 2.06
N GLN A 147 -3.74 13.50 3.10
CA GLN A 147 -4.59 14.66 3.41
C GLN A 147 -4.69 15.61 2.21
N GLY A 148 -3.57 15.90 1.56
CA GLY A 148 -3.54 16.72 0.36
C GLY A 148 -4.33 16.12 -0.80
N LEU A 149 -4.29 14.80 -0.99
CA LEU A 149 -5.07 14.13 -2.03
C LEU A 149 -6.58 14.13 -1.75
N ILE A 150 -6.98 13.96 -0.48
CA ILE A 150 -8.40 14.06 -0.08
C ILE A 150 -8.92 15.46 -0.36
N GLN A 151 -8.19 16.50 0.07
CA GLN A 151 -8.57 17.89 -0.17
C GLN A 151 -8.65 18.17 -1.68
N LYS A 152 -7.67 17.73 -2.45
CA LYS A 152 -7.68 17.87 -3.90
C LYS A 152 -8.90 17.23 -4.54
N GLY A 153 -9.31 16.04 -4.10
CA GLY A 153 -10.52 15.37 -4.60
C GLY A 153 -11.77 16.22 -4.35
N VAL A 154 -11.90 16.81 -3.17
CA VAL A 154 -13.00 17.73 -2.81
C VAL A 154 -12.97 18.98 -3.70
N ASP A 155 -11.81 19.59 -3.88
CA ASP A 155 -11.62 20.81 -4.71
C ASP A 155 -11.94 20.54 -6.19
N GLU A 156 -11.72 19.32 -6.66
CA GLU A 156 -12.07 18.87 -8.00
C GLU A 156 -13.56 18.46 -8.15
N GLY A 157 -14.36 18.60 -7.10
CA GLY A 157 -15.81 18.39 -7.11
C GLY A 157 -16.27 16.98 -6.73
N ALA A 158 -15.41 16.16 -6.15
CA ALA A 158 -15.83 14.88 -5.59
C ALA A 158 -16.70 15.07 -4.34
N SER A 159 -17.78 14.28 -4.24
CA SER A 159 -18.62 14.26 -3.05
C SER A 159 -17.97 13.45 -1.94
N LEU A 160 -17.67 14.08 -0.82
CA LEU A 160 -17.17 13.40 0.36
C LEU A 160 -18.35 12.76 1.13
N ILE A 161 -18.40 11.44 1.11
CA ILE A 161 -19.50 10.68 1.76
C ILE A 161 -19.17 10.35 3.22
N VAL A 162 -17.94 9.87 3.47
CA VAL A 162 -17.48 9.51 4.83
C VAL A 162 -15.99 9.84 4.94
N GLY A 163 -15.52 10.12 6.15
CA GLY A 163 -14.13 10.45 6.41
C GLY A 163 -13.81 11.91 6.11
N GLY A 164 -12.72 12.19 5.45
CA GLY A 164 -12.28 13.53 5.11
C GLY A 164 -10.88 13.85 5.59
N THR A 165 -10.55 15.14 5.59
CA THR A 165 -9.31 15.64 6.17
C THR A 165 -9.40 15.70 7.68
N GLY A 166 -8.27 15.56 8.36
CA GLY A 166 -8.17 15.63 9.81
C GLY A 166 -7.47 14.41 10.39
N ARG A 167 -7.21 14.50 11.68
CA ARG A 167 -6.55 13.43 12.43
C ARG A 167 -7.57 12.82 13.38
N PRO A 168 -8.09 11.61 13.12
CA PRO A 168 -8.83 10.88 14.14
C PRO A 168 -7.95 10.70 15.39
N ASN A 169 -8.55 10.60 16.59
CA ASN A 169 -7.89 10.62 17.90
C ASN A 169 -6.76 9.59 18.13
N CYS A 170 -6.37 8.89 17.11
CA CYS A 170 -5.34 7.89 17.15
C CYS A 170 -4.52 7.94 15.86
N LEU A 171 -3.23 7.89 16.01
CA LEU A 171 -2.37 7.15 15.13
C LEU A 171 -1.68 7.91 14.00
N LEU A 172 -0.65 8.58 14.40
CA LEU A 172 0.62 8.47 13.72
C LEU A 172 1.53 7.65 14.63
N TYR A 173 1.91 6.47 14.17
CA TYR A 173 3.02 5.77 14.77
C TYR A 173 4.28 6.57 14.39
N THR A 174 4.82 7.29 15.36
CA THR A 174 6.16 7.85 15.27
C THR A 174 7.08 6.86 15.97
N SER A 175 7.66 5.91 15.24
CA SER A 175 8.92 5.34 15.69
C SER A 175 10.03 6.19 15.08
N ASP A 176 11.02 6.55 15.84
CA ASP A 176 12.23 7.25 15.38
C ASP A 176 12.96 6.51 14.25
N ALA A 177 12.62 5.23 14.03
CA ALA A 177 13.11 4.41 12.93
C ALA A 177 12.48 4.68 11.56
N ALA A 178 11.40 5.47 11.46
CA ALA A 178 10.73 5.77 10.20
C ALA A 178 11.25 7.05 9.50
N ASP A 179 12.07 7.84 10.17
CA ASP A 179 12.63 9.08 9.63
C ASP A 179 13.87 8.86 8.74
N GLU A 180 14.37 7.63 8.63
CA GLU A 180 15.60 7.31 7.88
C GLU A 180 15.38 6.74 6.47
N PHE A 181 14.13 6.80 5.89
CA PHE A 181 13.88 6.26 4.54
C PHE A 181 13.34 7.27 3.54
#